data_ff32f1d7ecfa5d08cac1240c8090e73b
#
_entry.id   ff32f1d7ecfa5d08cac1240c8090e73b
#
_cell.length_a   1.000
_cell.length_b   1.000
_cell.length_c   1.000
_cell.angle_alpha   90.00
_cell.angle_beta   90.00
_cell.angle_gamma   90.00
#
_symmetry.space_group_name_H-M   'P 1'
#
loop_
_entity.id
_entity.type
_entity.pdbx_description
1 polymer ?
#
loop_
_entity_poly.entity_id
_entity_poly.type
_entity_poly.pdbx_seq_one_letter_code
_entity_poly.pdbx_strand_id
1 'polypeptide(L)'
;HECMEAMERLYTINGVKGLPSRSFERRGYKYEDTPWRRANDPEWDWKSTTSSDEAIGHIFAFGAMAELLDDQKDLQTRAITLIDSLMQHTIDNDYYMVDWNGKPTLWGKWNPDYVNARPVGVGDRKINSSNYIAMLQTAYHFTKKEIYKEKAFELMTKHGYYENLMFPMNQVRKADESADDWSKMLSESWNHSDDEMYFVGYWGLYRYAFNDTLKVKFKESILDH
;
A
#
# COMPACT_ATOMS: atom_id res chain seq x y z
N HIS A 1 -14.08 -17.56 7.78
CA HIS A 1 -15.18 -16.67 7.33
C HIS A 1 -15.22 -15.38 8.14
N GLU A 2 -15.29 -15.41 9.48
CA GLU A 2 -15.38 -14.21 10.35
C GLU A 2 -14.28 -13.19 10.09
N CYS A 3 -13.04 -13.63 9.91
CA CYS A 3 -11.92 -12.72 9.56
C CYS A 3 -12.17 -12.00 8.22
N MET A 4 -12.67 -12.72 7.21
CA MET A 4 -12.98 -12.11 5.91
C MET A 4 -14.11 -11.09 6.04
N GLU A 5 -15.15 -11.38 6.80
CA GLU A 5 -16.25 -10.44 7.05
C GLU A 5 -15.76 -9.17 7.76
N ALA A 6 -14.85 -9.32 8.72
CA ALA A 6 -14.22 -8.17 9.38
C ALA A 6 -13.38 -7.33 8.41
N MET A 7 -12.62 -7.99 7.53
CA MET A 7 -11.84 -7.29 6.49
C MET A 7 -12.75 -6.57 5.49
N GLU A 8 -13.80 -7.21 4.99
CA GLU A 8 -14.77 -6.57 4.10
C GLU A 8 -15.48 -5.37 4.77
N ARG A 9 -15.72 -5.47 6.08
CA ARG A 9 -16.30 -4.36 6.83
C ARG A 9 -15.41 -3.12 6.81
N LEU A 10 -14.10 -3.26 6.85
CA LEU A 10 -13.17 -2.13 6.70
C LEU A 10 -13.39 -1.37 5.39
N TYR A 11 -13.77 -2.06 4.30
CA TYR A 11 -14.00 -1.46 2.98
C TYR A 11 -15.42 -0.93 2.77
N THR A 12 -16.35 -1.24 3.65
CA THR A 12 -17.77 -0.87 3.47
C THR A 12 -18.27 0.15 4.49
N ILE A 13 -17.68 0.17 5.70
CA ILE A 13 -18.16 0.98 6.81
C ILE A 13 -18.00 2.49 6.60
N ASN A 14 -17.01 2.92 5.83
CA ASN A 14 -16.70 4.33 5.56
C ASN A 14 -17.48 4.93 4.38
N GLY A 15 -18.12 4.10 3.56
CA GLY A 15 -18.87 4.53 2.37
C GLY A 15 -18.00 5.00 1.20
N VAL A 16 -16.68 4.91 1.28
CA VAL A 16 -15.74 5.27 0.19
C VAL A 16 -15.31 4.00 -0.54
N LYS A 17 -15.67 3.90 -1.81
CA LYS A 17 -15.39 2.71 -2.62
C LYS A 17 -13.89 2.45 -2.70
N GLY A 18 -13.47 1.25 -2.29
CA GLY A 18 -12.10 0.77 -2.40
C GLY A 18 -11.12 1.29 -1.35
N LEU A 19 -11.54 2.23 -0.51
CA LEU A 19 -10.73 2.69 0.62
C LEU A 19 -10.99 1.81 1.84
N PRO A 20 -9.99 1.12 2.41
CA PRO A 20 -10.15 0.50 3.72
C PRO A 20 -10.14 1.54 4.84
N SER A 21 -10.95 1.37 5.87
CA SER A 21 -10.82 2.09 7.12
C SER A 21 -9.61 1.56 7.91
N ARG A 22 -8.92 2.39 8.68
CA ARG A 22 -7.83 1.92 9.56
C ARG A 22 -8.33 0.97 10.64
N SER A 23 -9.56 1.19 11.11
CA SER A 23 -10.21 0.39 12.14
C SER A 23 -11.69 0.72 12.16
N PHE A 24 -12.47 -0.09 12.87
CA PHE A 24 -13.85 0.23 13.25
C PHE A 24 -14.12 -0.30 14.66
N GLU A 25 -15.09 0.30 15.32
CA GLU A 25 -15.50 -0.10 16.66
C GLU A 25 -16.96 0.23 16.94
N ARG A 26 -17.52 -0.37 18.00
CA ARG A 26 -18.85 0.00 18.47
C ARG A 26 -18.84 1.40 19.02
N ARG A 27 -19.90 2.15 18.69
CA ARG A 27 -20.06 3.53 19.15
C ARG A 27 -20.06 3.61 20.68
N GLY A 28 -19.37 4.62 21.20
CA GLY A 28 -19.33 4.89 22.63
C GLY A 28 -18.07 4.40 23.35
N TYR A 29 -17.15 3.73 22.65
CA TYR A 29 -15.87 3.29 23.23
C TYR A 29 -14.75 4.28 22.99
N LYS A 30 -14.78 5.00 21.86
CA LYS A 30 -13.81 6.05 21.54
C LYS A 30 -14.48 7.39 21.38
N TYR A 31 -13.66 8.42 21.45
CA TYR A 31 -14.10 9.79 21.28
C TYR A 31 -14.38 10.12 19.82
N GLU A 32 -15.19 11.16 19.60
CA GLU A 32 -15.49 11.71 18.28
C GLU A 32 -14.34 12.53 17.69
N ASP A 33 -13.12 12.31 18.18
CA ASP A 33 -11.93 12.99 17.71
C ASP A 33 -11.51 12.50 16.33
N THR A 34 -10.97 13.41 15.53
CA THR A 34 -10.21 12.99 14.36
C THR A 34 -9.05 12.08 14.80
N PRO A 35 -8.85 10.94 14.19
CA PRO A 35 -9.43 10.52 12.90
C PRO A 35 -10.70 9.65 12.97
N TRP A 36 -11.37 9.53 14.11
CA TRP A 36 -12.57 8.73 14.26
C TRP A 36 -13.81 9.43 13.70
N ARG A 37 -14.72 8.65 13.09
CA ARG A 37 -15.87 9.14 12.35
C ARG A 37 -17.09 8.26 12.57
N ARG A 38 -18.26 8.86 12.53
CA ARG A 38 -19.53 8.13 12.56
C ARG A 38 -19.71 7.34 11.26
N ALA A 39 -20.03 6.05 11.38
CA ALA A 39 -20.51 5.27 10.27
C ALA A 39 -21.99 5.57 9.98
N ASN A 40 -22.46 5.20 8.77
CA ASN A 40 -23.90 5.25 8.46
C ASN A 40 -24.71 4.30 9.33
N ASP A 41 -24.14 3.16 9.72
CA ASP A 41 -24.70 2.29 10.77
C ASP A 41 -24.55 2.98 12.12
N PRO A 42 -25.66 3.27 12.84
CA PRO A 42 -25.63 4.05 14.07
C PRO A 42 -24.93 3.36 15.25
N GLU A 43 -24.64 2.07 15.13
CA GLU A 43 -23.96 1.31 16.18
C GLU A 43 -22.42 1.39 16.08
N TRP A 44 -21.87 1.97 14.98
CA TRP A 44 -20.46 1.88 14.67
C TRP A 44 -19.81 3.23 14.39
N ASP A 45 -18.55 3.29 14.76
CA ASP A 45 -17.61 4.33 14.34
C ASP A 45 -16.46 3.70 13.59
N TRP A 46 -15.79 4.46 12.74
CA TRP A 46 -14.66 4.01 11.96
C TRP A 46 -13.50 5.02 11.98
N LYS A 47 -12.28 4.54 11.81
CA LYS A 47 -11.07 5.37 11.82
C LYS A 47 -10.62 5.67 10.40
N SER A 48 -10.53 6.96 10.06
CA SER A 48 -10.05 7.47 8.77
C SER A 48 -8.51 7.57 8.71
N THR A 49 -7.98 8.16 7.67
CA THR A 49 -6.54 8.38 7.45
C THR A 49 -5.73 7.08 7.31
N THR A 50 -6.26 6.13 6.57
CA THR A 50 -5.58 4.86 6.25
C THR A 50 -4.20 5.11 5.64
N SER A 51 -3.20 4.36 6.07
CA SER A 51 -1.81 4.52 5.66
C SER A 51 -1.35 3.48 4.64
N SER A 52 -0.14 3.68 4.13
CA SER A 52 0.54 2.71 3.26
C SER A 52 0.74 1.36 3.95
N ASP A 53 0.93 1.34 5.28
CA ASP A 53 1.13 0.13 6.08
C ASP A 53 -0.11 -0.78 6.02
N GLU A 54 -1.29 -0.20 6.25
CA GLU A 54 -2.55 -0.95 6.12
C GLU A 54 -2.73 -1.45 4.68
N ALA A 55 -2.43 -0.62 3.69
CA ALA A 55 -2.61 -0.99 2.28
C ALA A 55 -1.74 -2.17 1.88
N ILE A 56 -0.43 -2.12 2.18
CA ILE A 56 0.48 -3.23 1.82
C ILE A 56 0.16 -4.49 2.64
N GLY A 57 -0.21 -4.35 3.92
CA GLY A 57 -0.65 -5.46 4.76
C GLY A 57 -1.90 -6.14 4.21
N HIS A 58 -2.89 -5.37 3.76
CA HIS A 58 -4.09 -5.91 3.12
C HIS A 58 -3.77 -6.64 1.81
N ILE A 59 -2.97 -6.04 0.93
CA ILE A 59 -2.59 -6.67 -0.34
C ILE A 59 -1.82 -7.97 -0.11
N PHE A 60 -0.91 -8.00 0.87
CA PHE A 60 -0.21 -9.22 1.27
C PHE A 60 -1.18 -10.30 1.79
N ALA A 61 -2.03 -9.95 2.76
CA ALA A 61 -2.96 -10.90 3.36
C ALA A 61 -3.95 -11.47 2.33
N PHE A 62 -4.54 -10.62 1.50
CA PHE A 62 -5.46 -11.07 0.45
C PHE A 62 -4.74 -11.85 -0.65
N GLY A 63 -3.50 -11.49 -1.01
CA GLY A 63 -2.67 -12.26 -1.93
C GLY A 63 -2.37 -13.66 -1.40
N ALA A 64 -2.00 -13.78 -0.13
CA ALA A 64 -1.79 -15.07 0.53
C ALA A 64 -3.09 -15.89 0.59
N MET A 65 -4.24 -15.28 0.91
CA MET A 65 -5.53 -15.95 0.90
C MET A 65 -5.91 -16.44 -0.51
N ALA A 66 -5.73 -15.58 -1.52
CA ALA A 66 -6.02 -15.92 -2.91
C ALA A 66 -5.15 -17.08 -3.43
N GLU A 67 -3.93 -17.21 -2.92
CA GLU A 67 -3.02 -18.28 -3.32
C GLU A 67 -3.23 -19.58 -2.54
N LEU A 68 -3.48 -19.50 -1.22
CA LEU A 68 -3.42 -20.66 -0.34
C LEU A 68 -4.78 -21.31 -0.06
N LEU A 69 -5.89 -20.67 -0.39
CA LEU A 69 -7.24 -21.17 -0.13
C LEU A 69 -7.86 -21.85 -1.36
N ASP A 70 -7.14 -22.79 -1.97
CA ASP A 70 -7.58 -23.47 -3.19
C ASP A 70 -8.89 -24.26 -3.03
N ASP A 71 -9.18 -24.75 -1.85
CA ASP A 71 -10.38 -25.48 -1.47
C ASP A 71 -11.56 -24.58 -1.04
N GLN A 72 -11.31 -23.28 -0.87
CA GLN A 72 -12.29 -22.29 -0.40
C GLN A 72 -12.51 -21.18 -1.42
N LYS A 73 -13.07 -21.54 -2.58
CA LYS A 73 -13.21 -20.62 -3.72
C LYS A 73 -13.99 -19.34 -3.42
N ASP A 74 -14.92 -19.37 -2.50
CA ASP A 74 -15.64 -18.18 -2.04
C ASP A 74 -14.68 -17.17 -1.39
N LEU A 75 -13.90 -17.59 -0.41
CA LEU A 75 -12.92 -16.73 0.26
C LEU A 75 -11.84 -16.22 -0.69
N GLN A 76 -11.38 -17.09 -1.60
CA GLN A 76 -10.42 -16.71 -2.64
C GLN A 76 -10.97 -15.58 -3.53
N THR A 77 -12.21 -15.71 -4.01
CA THR A 77 -12.86 -14.70 -4.85
C THR A 77 -13.06 -13.39 -4.10
N ARG A 78 -13.47 -13.44 -2.85
CA ARG A 78 -13.66 -12.27 -1.98
C ARG A 78 -12.33 -11.54 -1.75
N ALA A 79 -11.25 -12.26 -1.46
CA ALA A 79 -9.91 -11.69 -1.32
C ALA A 79 -9.45 -10.98 -2.60
N ILE A 80 -9.62 -11.60 -3.77
CA ILE A 80 -9.27 -11.01 -5.07
C ILE A 80 -10.11 -9.75 -5.33
N THR A 81 -11.38 -9.75 -4.95
CA THR A 81 -12.26 -8.57 -5.08
C THR A 81 -11.75 -7.40 -4.24
N LEU A 82 -11.23 -7.64 -3.02
CA LEU A 82 -10.68 -6.60 -2.17
C LEU A 82 -9.35 -6.07 -2.69
N ILE A 83 -8.47 -6.94 -3.23
CA ILE A 83 -7.26 -6.52 -3.95
C ILE A 83 -7.63 -5.55 -5.08
N ASP A 84 -8.54 -5.96 -5.93
CA ASP A 84 -8.99 -5.17 -7.08
C ASP A 84 -9.60 -3.82 -6.65
N SER A 85 -10.41 -3.84 -5.60
CA SER A 85 -11.10 -2.65 -5.09
C SER A 85 -10.10 -1.60 -4.56
N LEU A 86 -9.12 -2.00 -3.77
CA LEU A 86 -8.09 -1.12 -3.25
C LEU A 86 -7.21 -0.55 -4.36
N MET A 87 -6.74 -1.41 -5.25
CA MET A 87 -5.84 -0.98 -6.31
C MET A 87 -6.54 -0.10 -7.35
N GLN A 88 -7.81 -0.37 -7.67
CA GLN A 88 -8.60 0.49 -8.52
C GLN A 88 -8.82 1.87 -7.88
N HIS A 89 -9.11 1.91 -6.56
CA HIS A 89 -9.23 3.17 -5.82
C HIS A 89 -7.97 4.03 -5.95
N THR A 90 -6.78 3.45 -5.78
CA THR A 90 -5.52 4.20 -5.89
C THR A 90 -5.24 4.67 -7.31
N ILE A 91 -5.55 3.87 -8.33
CA ILE A 91 -5.38 4.26 -9.75
C ILE A 91 -6.35 5.38 -10.14
N ASP A 92 -7.62 5.26 -9.75
CA ASP A 92 -8.65 6.26 -10.05
C ASP A 92 -8.38 7.62 -9.38
N ASN A 93 -7.55 7.62 -8.33
CA ASN A 93 -7.18 8.79 -7.55
C ASN A 93 -5.69 9.16 -7.71
N ASP A 94 -5.11 8.93 -8.87
CA ASP A 94 -3.74 9.35 -9.22
C ASP A 94 -2.68 8.84 -8.22
N TYR A 95 -2.80 7.58 -7.84
CA TYR A 95 -1.94 6.88 -6.89
C TYR A 95 -1.98 7.41 -5.44
N TYR A 96 -3.09 8.02 -5.05
CA TYR A 96 -3.39 8.40 -3.67
C TYR A 96 -4.50 7.52 -3.09
N MET A 97 -4.42 7.21 -1.81
CA MET A 97 -5.62 6.86 -1.06
C MET A 97 -6.37 8.16 -0.72
N VAL A 98 -7.58 8.29 -1.24
CA VAL A 98 -8.42 9.47 -1.03
C VAL A 98 -9.48 9.16 0.01
N ASP A 99 -9.49 9.97 1.07
CA ASP A 99 -10.37 9.81 2.22
C ASP A 99 -11.78 10.36 1.95
N TRP A 100 -12.67 10.17 2.89
CA TRP A 100 -14.08 10.59 2.88
C TRP A 100 -14.32 12.07 2.48
N ASN A 101 -13.35 12.93 2.71
CA ASN A 101 -13.40 14.36 2.42
C ASN A 101 -12.87 14.74 1.03
N GLY A 102 -12.59 13.75 0.19
CA GLY A 102 -12.04 13.94 -1.15
C GLY A 102 -10.55 14.36 -1.17
N LYS A 103 -9.84 14.24 -0.06
CA LYS A 103 -8.41 14.58 0.04
C LYS A 103 -7.56 13.33 0.24
N PRO A 104 -6.31 13.33 -0.24
CA PRO A 104 -5.38 12.26 0.07
C PRO A 104 -5.23 12.07 1.58
N THR A 105 -5.13 10.81 2.01
CA THR A 105 -4.76 10.48 3.38
C THR A 105 -3.33 10.96 3.68
N LEU A 106 -2.95 10.98 4.95
CA LEU A 106 -1.63 11.49 5.32
C LEU A 106 -0.49 10.64 4.73
N TRP A 107 -0.63 9.32 4.76
CA TRP A 107 0.44 8.36 4.45
C TRP A 107 0.22 7.53 3.17
N GLY A 108 -1.01 7.39 2.69
CA GLY A 108 -1.34 6.59 1.51
C GLY A 108 -1.06 7.34 0.20
N LYS A 109 0.21 7.57 -0.12
CA LYS A 109 0.63 8.45 -1.22
C LYS A 109 1.75 7.81 -2.04
N TRP A 110 1.40 7.35 -3.22
CA TRP A 110 2.34 6.74 -4.16
C TRP A 110 2.39 7.48 -5.51
N ASN A 111 1.89 8.69 -5.57
CA ASN A 111 1.99 9.54 -6.77
C ASN A 111 3.46 9.90 -7.05
N PRO A 112 3.93 9.86 -8.32
CA PRO A 112 5.31 10.18 -8.65
C PRO A 112 5.80 11.54 -8.19
N ASP A 113 4.97 12.57 -8.25
CA ASP A 113 5.34 13.91 -7.78
C ASP A 113 5.56 13.94 -6.28
N TYR A 114 4.78 13.15 -5.52
CA TYR A 114 4.99 13.02 -4.07
C TYR A 114 6.24 12.19 -3.75
N VAL A 115 6.38 11.01 -4.33
CA VAL A 115 7.49 10.08 -4.04
C VAL A 115 8.83 10.68 -4.46
N ASN A 116 8.91 11.24 -5.66
CA ASN A 116 10.14 11.80 -6.21
C ASN A 116 10.49 13.21 -5.69
N ALA A 117 9.57 13.87 -4.98
CA ALA A 117 9.90 15.07 -4.24
C ALA A 117 10.84 14.79 -3.05
N ARG A 118 10.91 13.56 -2.59
CA ARG A 118 11.88 13.16 -1.55
C ARG A 118 13.27 13.08 -2.15
N PRO A 119 14.31 13.57 -1.45
CA PRO A 119 15.70 13.43 -1.91
C PRO A 119 16.06 11.96 -2.14
N VAL A 120 16.91 11.71 -3.14
CA VAL A 120 17.51 10.39 -3.35
C VAL A 120 18.31 10.02 -2.10
N GLY A 121 18.06 8.87 -1.53
CA GLY A 121 18.66 8.43 -0.27
C GLY A 121 17.75 8.56 0.94
N VAL A 122 16.62 9.26 0.84
CA VAL A 122 15.57 9.16 1.85
C VAL A 122 14.82 7.84 1.67
N GLY A 123 14.78 7.02 2.73
CA GLY A 123 14.24 5.65 2.69
C GLY A 123 12.78 5.58 2.26
N ASP A 124 11.98 6.58 2.60
CA ASP A 124 10.57 6.69 2.20
C ASP A 124 10.36 6.63 0.67
N ARG A 125 11.29 7.20 -0.09
CA ARG A 125 11.26 7.13 -1.57
C ARG A 125 11.42 5.70 -2.09
N LYS A 126 12.35 4.93 -1.52
CA LYS A 126 12.59 3.52 -1.88
C LYS A 126 11.38 2.65 -1.46
N ILE A 127 10.92 2.77 -0.21
CA ILE A 127 9.87 1.91 0.34
C ILE A 127 8.53 2.09 -0.40
N ASN A 128 8.12 3.35 -0.65
CA ASN A 128 6.87 3.60 -1.38
C ASN A 128 6.93 3.12 -2.82
N SER A 129 8.06 3.30 -3.52
CA SER A 129 8.21 2.77 -4.88
C SER A 129 8.17 1.23 -4.89
N SER A 130 8.90 0.58 -3.98
CA SER A 130 8.94 -0.88 -3.87
C SER A 130 7.58 -1.48 -3.57
N ASN A 131 6.92 -0.97 -2.52
CA ASN A 131 5.63 -1.49 -2.07
C ASN A 131 4.54 -1.29 -3.11
N TYR A 132 4.51 -0.13 -3.79
CA TYR A 132 3.47 0.10 -4.79
C TYR A 132 3.65 -0.78 -6.03
N ILE A 133 4.87 -1.03 -6.49
CA ILE A 133 5.13 -2.02 -7.55
C ILE A 133 4.72 -3.43 -7.11
N ALA A 134 5.02 -3.82 -5.85
CA ALA A 134 4.58 -5.09 -5.29
C ALA A 134 3.04 -5.24 -5.27
N MET A 135 2.32 -4.19 -4.89
CA MET A 135 0.85 -4.14 -4.88
C MET A 135 0.27 -4.29 -6.29
N LEU A 136 0.82 -3.57 -7.28
CA LEU A 136 0.40 -3.68 -8.67
C LEU A 136 0.66 -5.06 -9.27
N GLN A 137 1.82 -5.67 -8.97
CA GLN A 137 2.15 -7.04 -9.39
C GLN A 137 1.17 -8.06 -8.80
N THR A 138 0.87 -7.94 -7.51
CA THR A 138 -0.10 -8.80 -6.82
C THR A 138 -1.49 -8.67 -7.45
N ALA A 139 -1.95 -7.44 -7.69
CA ALA A 139 -3.23 -7.19 -8.33
C ALA A 139 -3.29 -7.78 -9.75
N TYR A 140 -2.26 -7.57 -10.57
CA TYR A 140 -2.19 -8.17 -11.89
C TYR A 140 -2.21 -9.69 -11.83
N HIS A 141 -1.43 -10.27 -10.92
CA HIS A 141 -1.32 -11.74 -10.80
C HIS A 141 -2.68 -12.40 -10.58
N PHE A 142 -3.51 -11.87 -9.69
CA PHE A 142 -4.79 -12.48 -9.34
C PHE A 142 -5.95 -12.03 -10.23
N THR A 143 -5.98 -10.76 -10.65
CA THR A 143 -7.10 -10.22 -11.45
C THR A 143 -6.93 -10.37 -12.94
N LYS A 144 -5.70 -10.50 -13.43
CA LYS A 144 -5.31 -10.47 -14.86
C LYS A 144 -5.70 -9.17 -15.59
N LYS A 145 -6.02 -8.11 -14.87
CA LYS A 145 -6.34 -6.81 -15.48
C LYS A 145 -5.06 -6.11 -15.93
N GLU A 146 -4.90 -5.91 -17.23
CA GLU A 146 -3.69 -5.32 -17.83
C GLU A 146 -3.35 -3.94 -17.29
N ILE A 147 -4.33 -3.16 -16.86
CA ILE A 147 -4.11 -1.82 -16.29
C ILE A 147 -3.08 -1.83 -15.14
N TYR A 148 -3.07 -2.85 -14.29
CA TYR A 148 -2.10 -2.93 -13.19
C TYR A 148 -0.67 -3.14 -13.69
N LYS A 149 -0.50 -3.96 -14.70
CA LYS A 149 0.80 -4.18 -15.35
C LYS A 149 1.27 -2.93 -16.10
N GLU A 150 0.38 -2.31 -16.88
CA GLU A 150 0.65 -1.07 -17.61
C GLU A 150 1.13 0.03 -16.66
N LYS A 151 0.41 0.23 -15.54
CA LYS A 151 0.76 1.24 -14.53
C LYS A 151 2.08 0.93 -13.81
N ALA A 152 2.36 -0.34 -13.50
CA ALA A 152 3.64 -0.72 -12.94
C ALA A 152 4.81 -0.43 -13.87
N PHE A 153 4.70 -0.78 -15.15
CA PHE A 153 5.74 -0.47 -16.14
C PHE A 153 5.87 1.03 -16.39
N GLU A 154 4.76 1.77 -16.44
CA GLU A 154 4.76 3.23 -16.55
C GLU A 154 5.55 3.86 -15.40
N LEU A 155 5.25 3.50 -14.15
CA LEU A 155 5.94 4.00 -12.97
C LEU A 155 7.43 3.64 -12.97
N MET A 156 7.76 2.40 -13.30
CA MET A 156 9.16 1.94 -13.35
C MET A 156 9.97 2.62 -14.45
N THR A 157 9.42 2.80 -15.66
CA THR A 157 10.19 3.24 -16.83
C THR A 157 10.14 4.75 -17.07
N LYS A 158 9.05 5.43 -16.67
CA LYS A 158 8.89 6.87 -16.92
C LYS A 158 9.05 7.72 -15.65
N HIS A 159 8.81 7.13 -14.49
CA HIS A 159 8.77 7.85 -13.22
C HIS A 159 9.86 7.43 -12.22
N GLY A 160 10.85 6.63 -12.65
CA GLY A 160 12.02 6.30 -11.86
C GLY A 160 11.76 5.34 -10.67
N TYR A 161 10.62 4.64 -10.64
CA TYR A 161 10.31 3.70 -9.54
C TYR A 161 11.23 2.49 -9.53
N TYR A 162 11.75 2.09 -10.69
CA TYR A 162 12.74 1.02 -10.76
C TYR A 162 14.05 1.45 -10.08
N GLU A 163 14.56 2.63 -10.38
CA GLU A 163 15.76 3.19 -9.77
C GLU A 163 15.57 3.40 -8.26
N ASN A 164 14.40 3.90 -7.85
CA ASN A 164 14.08 4.10 -6.44
C ASN A 164 14.10 2.78 -5.66
N LEU A 165 13.45 1.73 -6.17
CA LEU A 165 13.38 0.44 -5.47
C LEU A 165 14.72 -0.31 -5.50
N MET A 166 15.58 -0.06 -6.50
CA MET A 166 16.94 -0.61 -6.58
C MET A 166 17.98 0.23 -5.82
N PHE A 167 17.59 1.35 -5.22
CA PHE A 167 18.54 2.19 -4.48
C PHE A 167 19.14 1.40 -3.29
N PRO A 168 20.50 1.41 -3.13
CA PRO A 168 21.16 0.58 -2.12
C PRO A 168 20.79 0.99 -0.68
N MET A 169 20.48 0.01 0.18
CA MET A 169 20.11 0.25 1.57
C MET A 169 21.23 0.93 2.38
N ASN A 170 22.49 0.57 2.12
CA ASN A 170 23.64 1.18 2.79
C ASN A 170 23.88 2.65 2.39
N GLN A 171 23.14 3.19 1.42
CA GLN A 171 23.14 4.59 1.04
C GLN A 171 21.90 5.36 1.53
N VAL A 172 20.98 4.67 2.19
CA VAL A 172 19.85 5.34 2.87
C VAL A 172 20.41 6.20 4.01
N ARG A 173 19.99 7.46 4.04
CA ARG A 173 20.52 8.47 4.97
C ARG A 173 19.50 9.55 5.29
N LYS A 174 19.78 10.32 6.30
CA LYS A 174 19.01 11.53 6.62
C LYS A 174 19.03 12.51 5.45
N ALA A 175 17.94 13.24 5.30
CA ALA A 175 17.88 14.35 4.36
C ALA A 175 18.85 15.46 4.78
N ASP A 176 19.38 16.19 3.80
CA ASP A 176 20.26 17.31 4.05
C ASP A 176 19.49 18.46 4.74
N GLU A 177 20.21 19.36 5.44
CA GLU A 177 19.61 20.50 6.14
C GLU A 177 18.81 21.43 5.23
N SER A 178 19.15 21.49 3.95
CA SER A 178 18.46 22.27 2.93
C SER A 178 17.15 21.63 2.43
N ALA A 179 16.88 20.38 2.78
CA ALA A 179 15.64 19.71 2.39
C ALA A 179 14.42 20.30 3.09
N ASP A 180 13.24 20.05 2.55
CA ASP A 180 11.99 20.45 3.19
C ASP A 180 11.75 19.69 4.51
N ASP A 181 10.95 20.28 5.39
CA ASP A 181 10.72 19.74 6.75
C ASP A 181 10.06 18.34 6.74
N TRP A 182 9.25 18.05 5.72
CA TRP A 182 8.62 16.74 5.56
C TRP A 182 9.67 15.67 5.22
N SER A 183 10.59 15.97 4.30
CA SER A 183 11.70 15.08 3.96
C SER A 183 12.64 14.84 5.13
N LYS A 184 12.92 15.88 5.92
CA LYS A 184 13.71 15.76 7.16
C LYS A 184 13.03 14.83 8.14
N MET A 185 11.75 15.04 8.42
CA MET A 185 10.96 14.21 9.33
C MET A 185 10.93 12.74 8.89
N LEU A 186 10.67 12.46 7.62
CA LEU A 186 10.63 11.11 7.06
C LEU A 186 11.99 10.41 7.10
N SER A 187 13.09 11.16 7.10
CA SER A 187 14.45 10.60 7.10
C SER A 187 15.11 10.60 8.47
N GLU A 188 14.45 11.10 9.52
CA GLU A 188 15.07 11.28 10.83
C GLU A 188 15.48 9.96 11.47
N SER A 189 14.66 8.94 11.33
CA SER A 189 14.98 7.60 11.80
C SER A 189 14.32 6.53 10.94
N TRP A 190 15.11 5.59 10.46
CA TRP A 190 14.61 4.30 10.02
C TRP A 190 14.14 3.51 11.23
N ASN A 191 13.00 2.86 11.17
CA ASN A 191 12.42 2.14 12.30
C ASN A 191 11.93 0.74 11.89
N HIS A 192 11.62 -0.10 12.88
CA HIS A 192 11.18 -1.47 12.63
C HIS A 192 9.87 -1.58 11.85
N SER A 193 9.01 -0.57 11.91
CA SER A 193 7.80 -0.51 11.09
C SER A 193 8.12 -0.40 9.60
N ASP A 194 9.18 0.32 9.25
CA ASP A 194 9.66 0.42 7.86
C ASP A 194 10.17 -0.95 7.37
N ASP A 195 10.93 -1.67 8.21
CA ASP A 195 11.39 -3.03 7.90
C ASP A 195 10.21 -3.99 7.73
N GLU A 196 9.22 -3.96 8.62
CA GLU A 196 8.01 -4.78 8.50
C GLU A 196 7.26 -4.52 7.20
N MET A 197 7.08 -3.26 6.81
CA MET A 197 6.46 -2.91 5.53
C MET A 197 7.24 -3.43 4.33
N TYR A 198 8.56 -3.40 4.39
CA TYR A 198 9.39 -3.96 3.34
C TYR A 198 9.23 -5.47 3.22
N PHE A 199 9.34 -6.20 4.33
CA PHE A 199 9.21 -7.67 4.32
C PHE A 199 7.84 -8.12 3.81
N VAL A 200 6.79 -7.44 4.22
CA VAL A 200 5.44 -7.69 3.70
C VAL A 200 5.36 -7.43 2.20
N GLY A 201 5.96 -6.33 1.72
CA GLY A 201 6.01 -5.97 0.30
C GLY A 201 6.84 -6.92 -0.55
N TYR A 202 7.92 -7.48 -0.01
CA TYR A 202 8.80 -8.40 -0.74
C TYR A 202 8.10 -9.66 -1.23
N TRP A 203 7.07 -10.12 -0.55
CA TRP A 203 6.24 -11.21 -1.02
C TRP A 203 5.70 -10.94 -2.43
N GLY A 204 4.97 -9.84 -2.60
CA GLY A 204 4.40 -9.46 -3.89
C GLY A 204 5.46 -9.09 -4.92
N LEU A 205 6.52 -8.40 -4.48
CA LEU A 205 7.60 -7.95 -5.36
C LEU A 205 8.33 -9.13 -6.01
N TYR A 206 8.69 -10.15 -5.25
CA TYR A 206 9.43 -11.31 -5.73
C TYR A 206 8.53 -12.38 -6.32
N ARG A 207 7.46 -12.75 -5.60
CA ARG A 207 6.63 -13.90 -5.94
C ARG A 207 5.83 -13.68 -7.22
N TYR A 208 5.32 -12.46 -7.42
CA TYR A 208 4.47 -12.11 -8.55
C TYR A 208 5.17 -11.23 -9.59
N ALA A 209 6.49 -11.24 -9.64
CA ALA A 209 7.26 -10.48 -10.62
C ALA A 209 6.79 -10.77 -12.05
N PHE A 210 6.64 -9.72 -12.87
CA PHE A 210 6.07 -9.84 -14.22
C PHE A 210 6.88 -10.74 -15.16
N ASN A 211 8.19 -10.89 -14.90
CA ASN A 211 9.09 -11.75 -15.67
C ASN A 211 10.34 -12.13 -14.86
N ASP A 212 11.09 -13.10 -15.36
CA ASP A 212 12.27 -13.62 -14.67
C ASP A 212 13.40 -12.58 -14.52
N THR A 213 13.55 -11.67 -15.48
CA THR A 213 14.56 -10.59 -15.40
C THR A 213 14.27 -9.67 -14.21
N LEU A 214 13.06 -9.20 -14.09
CA LEU A 214 12.63 -8.39 -12.94
C LEU A 214 12.71 -9.18 -11.63
N LYS A 215 12.34 -10.45 -11.65
CA LYS A 215 12.43 -11.32 -10.47
C LYS A 215 13.85 -11.42 -9.93
N VAL A 216 14.84 -11.57 -10.81
CA VAL A 216 16.26 -11.58 -10.42
C VAL A 216 16.67 -10.23 -9.83
N LYS A 217 16.30 -9.12 -10.46
CA LYS A 217 16.61 -7.77 -9.98
C LYS A 217 15.94 -7.45 -8.64
N PHE A 218 14.69 -7.80 -8.48
CA PHE A 218 13.99 -7.60 -7.20
C PHE A 218 14.60 -8.45 -6.08
N LYS A 219 15.08 -9.68 -6.41
CA LYS A 219 15.84 -10.48 -5.44
C LYS A 219 17.13 -9.79 -5.01
N GLU A 220 17.86 -9.15 -5.93
CA GLU A 220 19.05 -8.36 -5.59
C GLU A 220 18.71 -7.24 -4.59
N SER A 221 17.65 -6.48 -4.85
CA SER A 221 17.19 -5.41 -3.94
C SER A 221 16.72 -5.93 -2.57
N ILE A 222 16.09 -7.11 -2.53
CA ILE A 222 15.67 -7.76 -1.27
C ILE A 222 16.87 -8.22 -0.44
N LEU A 223 17.91 -8.76 -1.09
CA LEU A 223 19.10 -9.25 -0.40
C LEU A 223 20.05 -8.12 0.03
N ASP A 224 19.88 -6.91 -0.51
CA ASP A 224 20.60 -5.71 -0.12
C ASP A 224 20.03 -5.07 1.17
N HIS A 225 18.80 -5.43 1.56
CA HIS A 225 18.17 -5.01 2.80
C HIS A 225 18.64 -5.88 3.95
#